data_544244d9c21001529ecd0b3d2b137474
#
_entry.id   544244d9c21001529ecd0b3d2b137474
#
_cell.length_a   1.000
_cell.length_b   1.000
_cell.length_c   1.000
_cell.angle_alpha   90.00
_cell.angle_beta   90.00
_cell.angle_gamma   90.00
#
_symmetry.space_group_name_H-M   'P 1'
#
loop_
_entity.id
_entity.type
_entity.pdbx_description
1 polymer ?
#
loop_
_entity_poly.entity_id
_entity_poly.type
_entity_poly.pdbx_seq_one_letter_code
_entity_poly.pdbx_strand_id
1 'polypeptide(L)'
;MSSRTIVPSLFASRESYRRDAEAIELPASAGKPMSISYSELADLVHQVRAQLASWQLPKGTVVCSSLVNSLEFVVVFLATADLGLVAAPLNPNYKESEVTFYLEDTKTPALIVPAGTLSGTDASEGALAAKRAADALSVRVVEIVYGAKTLQLVDANGASTPSADATEASEDDTALILHTSGTTGRPKAVPLTHKNLLTSMHNIKLTYSLSPSDKTFLVMPLFHVH
;
A
#
# COMPACT_ATOMS: atom_id res chain seq x y z
N MET A 1 -15.27 -21.87 -5.93
CA MET A 1 -14.77 -21.52 -4.59
C MET A 1 -14.31 -20.08 -4.69
N SER A 2 -14.89 -19.16 -3.92
CA SER A 2 -14.48 -17.75 -3.95
C SER A 2 -13.02 -17.68 -3.49
N SER A 3 -12.16 -17.06 -4.30
CA SER A 3 -10.74 -16.80 -3.98
C SER A 3 -10.66 -16.02 -2.68
N ARG A 4 -9.99 -16.58 -1.66
CA ARG A 4 -9.80 -15.90 -0.37
C ARG A 4 -8.58 -14.99 -0.45
N THR A 5 -8.78 -13.77 -0.94
CA THR A 5 -7.75 -12.74 -0.93
C THR A 5 -8.06 -11.68 0.14
N ILE A 6 -7.08 -10.79 0.45
CA ILE A 6 -7.16 -9.84 1.57
C ILE A 6 -8.36 -8.90 1.40
N VAL A 7 -8.51 -8.27 0.23
CA VAL A 7 -9.51 -7.20 0.02
C VAL A 7 -10.94 -7.75 0.04
N PRO A 8 -11.30 -8.81 -0.70
CA PRO A 8 -12.59 -9.46 -0.53
C PRO A 8 -12.85 -9.94 0.89
N SER A 9 -11.84 -10.48 1.59
CA SER A 9 -12.01 -10.93 2.99
C SER A 9 -12.25 -9.77 3.95
N LEU A 10 -11.62 -8.62 3.72
CA LEU A 10 -11.83 -7.40 4.53
C LEU A 10 -13.23 -6.83 4.35
N PHE A 11 -13.76 -6.86 3.12
CA PHE A 11 -15.03 -6.22 2.78
C PHE A 11 -16.21 -7.22 2.63
N ALA A 12 -15.96 -8.54 2.63
CA ALA A 12 -17.02 -9.55 2.42
C ALA A 12 -18.02 -9.66 3.58
N SER A 13 -17.67 -9.22 4.78
CA SER A 13 -18.58 -9.18 5.93
C SER A 13 -19.60 -8.03 5.88
N ARG A 14 -19.85 -7.47 4.69
CA ARG A 14 -20.73 -6.30 4.47
C ARG A 14 -22.16 -6.48 4.96
N GLU A 15 -22.65 -7.70 5.09
CA GLU A 15 -23.99 -7.97 5.60
C GLU A 15 -24.09 -7.89 7.13
N SER A 16 -23.00 -8.16 7.85
CA SER A 16 -22.95 -8.09 9.31
C SER A 16 -22.37 -6.78 9.85
N TYR A 17 -21.65 -6.01 9.03
CA TYR A 17 -21.09 -4.70 9.38
C TYR A 17 -21.92 -3.60 8.73
N ARG A 18 -22.23 -2.59 9.54
CA ARG A 18 -22.78 -1.35 9.00
C ARG A 18 -21.75 -0.80 8.01
N ARG A 19 -22.15 -0.58 6.76
CA ARG A 19 -21.30 0.06 5.74
C ARG A 19 -20.71 1.38 6.22
N ASP A 20 -21.40 2.04 7.12
CA ASP A 20 -21.05 3.33 7.71
C ASP A 20 -20.20 3.19 8.99
N ALA A 21 -19.84 1.96 9.42
CA ALA A 21 -18.96 1.79 10.56
C ALA A 21 -17.56 2.34 10.21
N GLU A 22 -16.93 2.96 11.20
CA GLU A 22 -15.60 3.51 11.09
C GLU A 22 -14.56 2.40 10.88
N ALA A 23 -13.78 2.51 9.80
CA ALA A 23 -12.69 1.60 9.48
C ALA A 23 -11.33 2.17 9.90
N ILE A 24 -11.10 3.47 9.68
CA ILE A 24 -9.86 4.17 9.99
C ILE A 24 -10.20 5.50 10.64
N GLU A 25 -9.53 5.78 11.76
CA GLU A 25 -9.54 7.08 12.42
C GLU A 25 -8.12 7.65 12.45
N LEU A 26 -7.94 8.85 11.90
CA LEU A 26 -6.72 9.63 12.00
C LEU A 26 -6.91 10.70 13.07
N PRO A 27 -6.14 10.67 14.18
CA PRO A 27 -6.30 11.64 15.26
C PRO A 27 -5.78 13.04 14.85
N ALA A 28 -6.24 14.08 15.55
CA ALA A 28 -5.80 15.45 15.32
C ALA A 28 -4.28 15.66 15.44
N SER A 29 -3.61 14.83 16.24
CA SER A 29 -2.14 14.82 16.38
C SER A 29 -1.41 14.41 15.09
N ALA A 30 -2.08 13.73 14.16
CA ALA A 30 -1.56 13.34 12.85
C ALA A 30 -1.89 14.37 11.75
N GLY A 31 -2.41 15.56 12.09
CA GLY A 31 -2.82 16.60 11.17
C GLY A 31 -4.31 16.93 11.30
N LYS A 32 -5.05 16.98 10.18
CA LYS A 32 -6.50 17.13 10.24
C LYS A 32 -7.14 15.82 10.69
N PRO A 33 -7.97 15.82 11.76
CA PRO A 33 -8.69 14.63 12.17
C PRO A 33 -9.58 14.15 11.01
N MET A 34 -9.56 12.85 10.76
CA MET A 34 -10.32 12.24 9.68
C MET A 34 -10.86 10.89 10.15
N SER A 35 -12.09 10.59 9.84
CA SER A 35 -12.69 9.27 9.99
C SER A 35 -13.12 8.77 8.62
N ILE A 36 -12.77 7.52 8.31
CA ILE A 36 -13.08 6.85 7.05
C ILE A 36 -13.91 5.61 7.39
N SER A 37 -15.09 5.50 6.82
CA SER A 37 -15.95 4.32 6.93
C SER A 37 -15.43 3.15 6.08
N TYR A 38 -15.92 1.93 6.34
CA TYR A 38 -15.58 0.77 5.50
C TYR A 38 -16.03 0.94 4.05
N SER A 39 -17.17 1.61 3.79
CA SER A 39 -17.59 1.88 2.42
C SER A 39 -16.69 2.90 1.72
N GLU A 40 -16.32 3.99 2.40
CA GLU A 40 -15.38 4.97 1.85
C GLU A 40 -14.00 4.35 1.59
N LEU A 41 -13.50 3.50 2.49
CA LEU A 41 -12.24 2.78 2.29
C LEU A 41 -12.32 1.86 1.06
N ALA A 42 -13.41 1.11 0.90
CA ALA A 42 -13.61 0.25 -0.26
C ALA A 42 -13.63 1.06 -1.57
N ASP A 43 -14.31 2.19 -1.58
CA ASP A 43 -14.37 3.07 -2.75
C ASP A 43 -12.98 3.64 -3.12
N LEU A 44 -12.19 4.06 -2.13
CA LEU A 44 -10.82 4.53 -2.34
C LEU A 44 -9.91 3.42 -2.87
N VAL A 45 -10.02 2.21 -2.34
CA VAL A 45 -9.27 1.03 -2.84
C VAL A 45 -9.64 0.75 -4.30
N HIS A 46 -10.93 0.76 -4.65
CA HIS A 46 -11.38 0.56 -6.03
C HIS A 46 -10.87 1.65 -6.98
N GLN A 47 -10.88 2.93 -6.55
CA GLN A 47 -10.35 4.04 -7.36
C GLN A 47 -8.87 3.85 -7.68
N VAL A 48 -8.03 3.56 -6.68
CA VAL A 48 -6.59 3.38 -6.87
C VAL A 48 -6.31 2.09 -7.66
N ARG A 49 -7.05 1.00 -7.40
CA ARG A 49 -6.96 -0.25 -8.18
C ARG A 49 -7.21 -0.02 -9.68
N ALA A 50 -8.26 0.73 -10.03
CA ALA A 50 -8.57 1.05 -11.42
C ALA A 50 -7.47 1.90 -12.10
N GLN A 51 -6.83 2.80 -11.36
CA GLN A 51 -5.70 3.59 -11.84
C GLN A 51 -4.44 2.72 -12.03
N LEU A 52 -4.14 1.82 -11.09
CA LEU A 52 -3.04 0.85 -11.22
C LEU A 52 -3.26 -0.10 -12.40
N ALA A 53 -4.50 -0.52 -12.65
CA ALA A 53 -4.86 -1.38 -13.79
C ALA A 53 -4.51 -0.73 -15.13
N SER A 54 -4.60 0.60 -15.25
CA SER A 54 -4.23 1.33 -16.47
C SER A 54 -2.74 1.24 -16.81
N TRP A 55 -1.90 0.85 -15.86
CA TRP A 55 -0.47 0.66 -16.11
C TRP A 55 -0.17 -0.66 -16.87
N GLN A 56 -1.14 -1.55 -16.98
CA GLN A 56 -1.07 -2.83 -17.70
C GLN A 56 0.14 -3.69 -17.29
N LEU A 57 0.48 -3.64 -16.01
CA LEU A 57 1.59 -4.43 -15.46
C LEU A 57 1.21 -5.91 -15.37
N PRO A 58 2.11 -6.83 -15.72
CA PRO A 58 1.90 -8.25 -15.53
C PRO A 58 1.60 -8.60 -14.06
N LYS A 59 0.74 -9.58 -13.83
CA LYS A 59 0.49 -10.15 -12.51
C LYS A 59 1.79 -10.56 -11.83
N GLY A 60 1.91 -10.27 -10.54
CA GLY A 60 3.12 -10.52 -9.75
C GLY A 60 4.20 -9.45 -9.89
N THR A 61 3.98 -8.40 -10.69
CA THR A 61 4.91 -7.27 -10.74
C THR A 61 4.97 -6.57 -9.39
N VAL A 62 6.17 -6.28 -8.91
CA VAL A 62 6.37 -5.56 -7.65
C VAL A 62 6.20 -4.07 -7.88
N VAL A 63 5.43 -3.41 -7.00
CA VAL A 63 5.27 -1.95 -6.96
C VAL A 63 5.78 -1.46 -5.61
N CYS A 64 6.84 -0.65 -5.63
CA CYS A 64 7.39 -0.04 -4.43
C CYS A 64 6.59 1.20 -4.00
N SER A 65 6.52 1.43 -2.70
CA SER A 65 5.97 2.67 -2.15
C SER A 65 6.84 3.18 -1.01
N SER A 66 7.01 4.50 -0.91
CA SER A 66 7.73 5.17 0.18
C SER A 66 6.78 6.15 0.85
N LEU A 67 5.94 5.62 1.75
CA LEU A 67 4.85 6.35 2.40
C LEU A 67 4.94 6.20 3.92
N VAL A 68 4.62 7.25 4.66
CA VAL A 68 4.43 7.20 6.11
C VAL A 68 3.12 6.47 6.46
N ASN A 69 2.89 6.19 7.75
CA ASN A 69 1.59 5.70 8.22
C ASN A 69 0.51 6.72 7.85
N SER A 70 -0.35 6.37 6.90
CA SER A 70 -1.38 7.26 6.38
C SER A 70 -2.50 6.45 5.71
N LEU A 71 -3.60 7.11 5.37
CA LEU A 71 -4.68 6.52 4.59
C LEU A 71 -4.16 6.07 3.21
N GLU A 72 -3.32 6.88 2.59
CA GLU A 72 -2.71 6.59 1.29
C GLU A 72 -1.91 5.29 1.31
N PHE A 73 -1.13 5.05 2.39
CA PHE A 73 -0.40 3.79 2.56
C PHE A 73 -1.35 2.58 2.54
N VAL A 74 -2.40 2.63 3.35
CA VAL A 74 -3.37 1.52 3.46
C VAL A 74 -4.05 1.25 2.12
N VAL A 75 -4.51 2.31 1.45
CA VAL A 75 -5.21 2.17 0.17
C VAL A 75 -4.28 1.67 -0.94
N VAL A 76 -3.05 2.20 -1.04
CA VAL A 76 -2.05 1.72 -2.02
C VAL A 76 -1.74 0.24 -1.81
N PHE A 77 -1.49 -0.18 -0.57
CA PHE A 77 -1.23 -1.58 -0.24
C PHE A 77 -2.39 -2.48 -0.67
N LEU A 78 -3.61 -2.15 -0.25
CA LEU A 78 -4.79 -2.96 -0.56
C LEU A 78 -5.07 -3.00 -2.07
N ALA A 79 -5.02 -1.85 -2.75
CA ALA A 79 -5.28 -1.76 -4.18
C ALA A 79 -4.25 -2.52 -5.03
N THR A 80 -2.96 -2.44 -4.66
CA THR A 80 -1.88 -3.17 -5.31
C THR A 80 -2.07 -4.68 -5.17
N ALA A 81 -2.32 -5.14 -3.94
CA ALA A 81 -2.55 -6.55 -3.68
C ALA A 81 -3.82 -7.10 -4.36
N ASP A 82 -4.92 -6.32 -4.38
CA ASP A 82 -6.18 -6.73 -5.00
C ASP A 82 -6.07 -6.89 -6.53
N LEU A 83 -5.19 -6.14 -7.16
CA LEU A 83 -4.91 -6.23 -8.59
C LEU A 83 -3.99 -7.41 -8.96
N GLY A 84 -3.53 -8.19 -7.98
CA GLY A 84 -2.56 -9.27 -8.19
C GLY A 84 -1.13 -8.78 -8.44
N LEU A 85 -0.86 -7.52 -8.14
CA LEU A 85 0.50 -6.97 -8.04
C LEU A 85 1.06 -7.21 -6.63
N VAL A 86 2.34 -7.00 -6.46
CA VAL A 86 3.02 -7.22 -5.18
C VAL A 86 3.41 -5.89 -4.56
N ALA A 87 2.88 -5.58 -3.39
CA ALA A 87 3.26 -4.37 -2.66
C ALA A 87 4.64 -4.55 -2.01
N ALA A 88 5.52 -3.56 -2.15
CA ALA A 88 6.82 -3.50 -1.50
C ALA A 88 7.01 -2.14 -0.82
N PRO A 89 6.48 -1.97 0.40
CA PRO A 89 6.63 -0.73 1.14
C PRO A 89 8.05 -0.56 1.66
N LEU A 90 8.62 0.62 1.44
CA LEU A 90 9.95 1.02 1.88
C LEU A 90 9.83 1.99 3.08
N ASN A 91 10.85 1.99 3.93
CA ASN A 91 10.95 2.99 4.99
C ASN A 91 11.11 4.39 4.36
N PRO A 92 10.19 5.34 4.63
CA PRO A 92 10.24 6.69 4.06
C PRO A 92 11.42 7.54 4.54
N ASN A 93 12.20 7.04 5.49
CA ASN A 93 13.42 7.69 5.99
C ASN A 93 14.70 7.06 5.42
N TYR A 94 14.61 6.14 4.48
CA TYR A 94 15.78 5.58 3.81
C TYR A 94 16.56 6.65 3.04
N LYS A 95 17.89 6.51 3.04
CA LYS A 95 18.78 7.29 2.20
C LYS A 95 18.67 6.84 0.75
N GLU A 96 19.08 7.69 -0.16
CA GLU A 96 19.07 7.41 -1.60
C GLU A 96 19.70 6.07 -1.96
N SER A 97 20.90 5.74 -1.39
CA SER A 97 21.58 4.47 -1.65
C SER A 97 20.81 3.23 -1.15
N GLU A 98 20.06 3.38 -0.06
CA GLU A 98 19.23 2.29 0.45
C GLU A 98 18.02 2.08 -0.47
N VAL A 99 17.36 3.16 -0.88
CA VAL A 99 16.24 3.08 -1.83
C VAL A 99 16.72 2.49 -3.15
N THR A 100 17.86 2.93 -3.70
CA THR A 100 18.47 2.39 -4.92
C THR A 100 18.58 0.87 -4.83
N PHE A 101 19.13 0.36 -3.72
CA PHE A 101 19.25 -1.09 -3.51
C PHE A 101 17.90 -1.81 -3.61
N TYR A 102 16.84 -1.30 -2.94
CA TYR A 102 15.53 -1.96 -2.95
C TYR A 102 14.83 -1.88 -4.30
N LEU A 103 14.97 -0.77 -5.03
CA LEU A 103 14.42 -0.63 -6.37
C LEU A 103 15.07 -1.60 -7.36
N GLU A 104 16.41 -1.79 -7.27
CA GLU A 104 17.16 -2.75 -8.09
C GLU A 104 16.80 -4.19 -7.73
N ASP A 105 16.75 -4.53 -6.44
CA ASP A 105 16.46 -5.89 -5.95
C ASP A 105 15.05 -6.34 -6.34
N THR A 106 14.06 -5.45 -6.23
CA THR A 106 12.67 -5.72 -6.59
C THR A 106 12.39 -5.61 -8.09
N LYS A 107 13.24 -4.97 -8.85
CA LYS A 107 13.04 -4.63 -10.28
C LYS A 107 11.71 -3.93 -10.52
N THR A 108 11.31 -3.08 -9.58
CA THR A 108 10.03 -2.37 -9.65
C THR A 108 9.99 -1.42 -10.84
N PRO A 109 8.90 -1.37 -11.63
CA PRO A 109 8.73 -0.38 -12.69
C PRO A 109 8.27 0.98 -12.18
N ALA A 110 7.77 1.05 -10.93
CA ALA A 110 7.22 2.27 -10.36
C ALA A 110 7.45 2.38 -8.86
N LEU A 111 7.65 3.62 -8.40
CA LEU A 111 7.74 4.01 -6.99
C LEU A 111 6.62 5.00 -6.67
N ILE A 112 5.74 4.64 -5.74
CA ILE A 112 4.68 5.52 -5.25
C ILE A 112 5.20 6.32 -4.05
N VAL A 113 5.01 7.64 -4.11
CA VAL A 113 5.54 8.62 -3.13
C VAL A 113 4.43 9.58 -2.68
N PRO A 114 4.63 10.33 -1.57
CA PRO A 114 3.68 11.34 -1.13
C PRO A 114 3.53 12.49 -2.15
N ALA A 115 2.38 13.16 -2.09
CA ALA A 115 2.14 14.40 -2.83
C ALA A 115 3.21 15.46 -2.54
N GLY A 116 3.55 16.26 -3.56
CA GLY A 116 4.57 17.32 -3.48
C GLY A 116 6.00 16.84 -3.77
N THR A 117 6.23 15.53 -3.91
CA THR A 117 7.56 14.95 -4.18
C THR A 117 8.06 15.31 -5.58
N LEU A 118 7.19 15.32 -6.59
CA LEU A 118 7.56 15.64 -7.98
C LEU A 118 7.98 17.11 -8.13
N SER A 119 7.26 18.00 -7.48
CA SER A 119 7.57 19.44 -7.48
C SER A 119 8.68 19.82 -6.50
N GLY A 120 8.95 18.98 -5.51
CA GLY A 120 9.82 19.27 -4.37
C GLY A 120 9.20 20.24 -3.35
N THR A 121 7.91 20.58 -3.50
CA THR A 121 7.20 21.49 -2.59
C THR A 121 6.69 20.71 -1.39
N ASP A 122 7.12 21.09 -0.19
CA ASP A 122 6.75 20.46 1.09
C ASP A 122 7.10 18.96 1.19
N ALA A 123 7.97 18.46 0.29
CA ALA A 123 8.43 17.08 0.33
C ALA A 123 9.46 16.86 1.45
N SER A 124 9.37 15.72 2.14
CA SER A 124 10.39 15.31 3.10
C SER A 124 11.70 14.96 2.39
N GLU A 125 12.84 15.08 3.10
CA GLU A 125 14.14 14.67 2.54
C GLU A 125 14.13 13.18 2.13
N GLY A 126 13.46 12.31 2.88
CA GLY A 126 13.33 10.90 2.49
C GLY A 126 12.53 10.69 1.20
N ALA A 127 11.46 11.47 0.98
CA ALA A 127 10.71 11.42 -0.28
C ALA A 127 11.56 11.91 -1.47
N LEU A 128 12.34 12.98 -1.27
CA LEU A 128 13.27 13.49 -2.27
C LEU A 128 14.42 12.50 -2.55
N ALA A 129 14.95 11.84 -1.52
CA ALA A 129 15.97 10.79 -1.68
C ALA A 129 15.42 9.60 -2.47
N ALA A 130 14.17 9.20 -2.17
CA ALA A 130 13.49 8.14 -2.90
C ALA A 130 13.27 8.50 -4.37
N LYS A 131 12.88 9.74 -4.65
CA LYS A 131 12.74 10.25 -6.02
C LYS A 131 14.08 10.24 -6.77
N ARG A 132 15.17 10.74 -6.15
CA ARG A 132 16.51 10.73 -6.80
C ARG A 132 16.96 9.32 -7.15
N ALA A 133 16.77 8.37 -6.24
CA ALA A 133 17.09 6.96 -6.50
C ALA A 133 16.29 6.39 -7.68
N ALA A 134 14.99 6.68 -7.74
CA ALA A 134 14.12 6.23 -8.82
C ALA A 134 14.50 6.88 -10.17
N ASP A 135 14.77 8.20 -10.18
CA ASP A 135 15.20 8.93 -11.38
C ASP A 135 16.51 8.35 -11.95
N ALA A 136 17.49 8.04 -11.07
CA ALA A 136 18.79 7.47 -11.47
C ALA A 136 18.63 6.09 -12.12
N LEU A 137 17.62 5.32 -11.74
CA LEU A 137 17.30 3.99 -12.27
C LEU A 137 16.25 4.01 -13.39
N SER A 138 15.76 5.18 -13.78
CA SER A 138 14.64 5.33 -14.72
C SER A 138 13.37 4.61 -14.27
N VAL A 139 13.17 4.49 -12.96
CA VAL A 139 11.93 3.98 -12.36
C VAL A 139 10.89 5.11 -12.34
N ARG A 140 9.67 4.80 -12.81
CA ARG A 140 8.57 5.77 -12.83
C ARG A 140 8.22 6.23 -11.41
N VAL A 141 8.25 7.54 -11.16
CA VAL A 141 7.82 8.15 -9.89
C VAL A 141 6.37 8.59 -10.01
N VAL A 142 5.55 8.16 -9.06
CA VAL A 142 4.10 8.44 -9.05
C VAL A 142 3.71 8.96 -7.67
N GLU A 143 3.13 10.15 -7.61
CA GLU A 143 2.54 10.68 -6.39
C GLU A 143 1.17 10.08 -6.13
N ILE A 144 0.86 9.84 -4.85
CA ILE A 144 -0.52 9.61 -4.42
C ILE A 144 -1.05 10.88 -3.77
N VAL A 145 -2.15 11.41 -4.30
CA VAL A 145 -2.74 12.69 -3.89
C VAL A 145 -4.16 12.46 -3.37
N TYR A 146 -4.40 12.82 -2.11
CA TYR A 146 -5.74 12.80 -1.52
C TYR A 146 -6.39 14.18 -1.61
N GLY A 147 -7.60 14.24 -2.16
CA GLY A 147 -8.39 15.46 -2.23
C GLY A 147 -9.85 15.19 -2.57
N ALA A 148 -10.76 15.98 -2.02
CA ALA A 148 -12.20 15.86 -2.26
C ALA A 148 -12.76 14.43 -2.08
N LYS A 149 -12.28 13.71 -1.06
CA LYS A 149 -12.62 12.29 -0.78
C LYS A 149 -12.24 11.32 -1.92
N THR A 150 -11.23 11.64 -2.70
CA THR A 150 -10.67 10.78 -3.75
C THR A 150 -9.16 10.63 -3.60
N LEU A 151 -8.62 9.55 -4.14
CA LEU A 151 -7.19 9.32 -4.27
C LEU A 151 -6.81 9.25 -5.75
N GLN A 152 -5.78 9.98 -6.14
CA GLN A 152 -5.27 10.02 -7.49
C GLN A 152 -3.79 9.65 -7.53
N LEU A 153 -3.42 8.82 -8.50
CA LEU A 153 -2.04 8.52 -8.87
C LEU A 153 -1.62 9.49 -10.00
N VAL A 154 -0.62 10.32 -9.71
CA VAL A 154 -0.17 11.40 -10.60
C VAL A 154 1.33 11.25 -10.85
N ASP A 155 1.75 11.28 -12.09
CA ASP A 155 3.17 11.35 -12.49
C ASP A 155 3.48 12.62 -13.29
N ALA A 156 4.67 12.70 -13.85
CA ALA A 156 5.08 13.83 -14.68
C ALA A 156 4.20 14.05 -15.93
N ASN A 157 3.42 13.04 -16.35
CA ASN A 157 2.52 13.11 -17.51
C ASN A 157 1.07 13.41 -17.09
N GLY A 158 0.79 13.54 -15.80
CA GLY A 158 -0.53 13.81 -15.25
C GLY A 158 -1.15 12.65 -14.48
N ALA A 159 -2.44 12.76 -14.20
CA ALA A 159 -3.17 11.74 -13.44
C ALA A 159 -3.39 10.45 -14.28
N SER A 160 -3.25 9.29 -13.61
CA SER A 160 -3.55 8.00 -14.23
C SER A 160 -5.04 7.87 -14.56
N THR A 161 -5.35 7.48 -15.77
CA THR A 161 -6.73 7.24 -16.20
C THR A 161 -7.18 5.86 -15.72
N PRO A 162 -8.34 5.73 -15.04
CA PRO A 162 -8.82 4.43 -14.58
C PRO A 162 -9.11 3.46 -15.73
N SER A 163 -8.79 2.17 -15.54
CA SER A 163 -9.15 1.07 -16.45
C SER A 163 -9.95 -0.01 -15.71
N ALA A 164 -10.84 -0.66 -16.44
CA ALA A 164 -11.61 -1.81 -15.95
C ALA A 164 -10.86 -3.14 -16.17
N ASP A 165 -9.83 -3.17 -17.01
CA ASP A 165 -9.05 -4.37 -17.34
C ASP A 165 -8.12 -4.72 -16.19
N ALA A 166 -8.62 -5.50 -15.24
CA ALA A 166 -7.87 -5.87 -14.06
C ALA A 166 -7.73 -7.38 -13.93
N THR A 167 -6.52 -7.84 -13.63
CA THR A 167 -6.28 -9.21 -13.20
C THR A 167 -6.84 -9.42 -11.79
N GLU A 168 -7.29 -10.65 -11.50
CA GLU A 168 -7.72 -11.03 -10.16
C GLU A 168 -6.58 -11.74 -9.42
N ALA A 169 -6.40 -11.38 -8.16
CA ALA A 169 -5.49 -12.06 -7.27
C ALA A 169 -6.06 -13.43 -6.81
N SER A 170 -5.18 -14.37 -6.49
CA SER A 170 -5.51 -15.64 -5.85
C SER A 170 -4.88 -15.72 -4.45
N GLU A 171 -5.31 -16.71 -3.64
CA GLU A 171 -4.83 -16.85 -2.26
C GLU A 171 -3.33 -17.18 -2.16
N ASP A 172 -2.79 -17.83 -3.18
CA ASP A 172 -1.38 -18.26 -3.24
C ASP A 172 -0.48 -17.22 -3.92
N ASP A 173 -1.05 -16.15 -4.50
CA ASP A 173 -0.25 -15.06 -5.05
C ASP A 173 0.45 -14.29 -3.94
N THR A 174 1.67 -13.83 -4.22
CA THR A 174 2.39 -12.91 -3.34
C THR A 174 1.68 -11.56 -3.32
N ALA A 175 1.29 -11.10 -2.12
CA ALA A 175 0.63 -9.81 -1.93
C ALA A 175 1.61 -8.73 -1.41
N LEU A 176 2.65 -9.16 -0.70
CA LEU A 176 3.57 -8.28 0.01
C LEU A 176 4.99 -8.84 -0.04
N ILE A 177 5.97 -7.99 -0.29
CA ILE A 177 7.38 -8.27 -0.06
C ILE A 177 7.91 -7.31 0.98
N LEU A 178 8.56 -7.87 2.02
CA LEU A 178 9.28 -7.10 3.01
C LEU A 178 10.74 -7.56 3.05
N HIS A 179 11.64 -6.61 3.28
CA HIS A 179 13.06 -6.93 3.42
C HIS A 179 13.43 -7.02 4.89
N THR A 180 14.09 -8.09 5.27
CA THR A 180 14.64 -8.27 6.62
C THR A 180 16.11 -7.88 6.65
N SER A 181 16.57 -7.36 7.78
CA SER A 181 18.00 -7.15 8.05
C SER A 181 18.70 -8.51 8.20
N GLY A 182 19.06 -9.13 7.08
CA GLY A 182 19.69 -10.45 7.09
C GLY A 182 20.96 -10.49 7.95
N THR A 183 21.21 -11.61 8.63
CA THR A 183 22.43 -11.86 9.42
C THR A 183 23.71 -11.78 8.60
N THR A 184 23.64 -11.76 7.28
CA THR A 184 24.75 -11.73 6.31
C THR A 184 25.06 -10.32 5.76
N GLY A 185 24.44 -9.26 6.32
CA GLY A 185 24.70 -7.87 5.95
C GLY A 185 23.93 -7.36 4.72
N ARG A 186 23.31 -8.23 3.92
CA ARG A 186 22.40 -7.81 2.84
C ARG A 186 20.95 -8.12 3.23
N PRO A 187 19.99 -7.16 3.09
CA PRO A 187 18.59 -7.43 3.30
C PRO A 187 18.10 -8.56 2.40
N LYS A 188 17.21 -9.40 2.93
CA LYS A 188 16.59 -10.49 2.17
C LYS A 188 15.12 -10.18 1.94
N ALA A 189 14.67 -10.28 0.70
CA ALA A 189 13.27 -10.18 0.34
C ALA A 189 12.49 -11.40 0.89
N VAL A 190 11.42 -11.15 1.62
CA VAL A 190 10.51 -12.15 2.16
C VAL A 190 9.15 -11.96 1.50
N PRO A 191 8.74 -12.84 0.58
CA PRO A 191 7.42 -12.79 -0.03
C PRO A 191 6.37 -13.34 0.94
N LEU A 192 5.25 -12.66 1.05
CA LEU A 192 4.08 -13.06 1.83
C LEU A 192 2.87 -13.15 0.90
N THR A 193 2.24 -14.32 0.84
CA THR A 193 1.04 -14.53 0.04
C THR A 193 -0.20 -13.96 0.74
N HIS A 194 -1.30 -13.78 -0.01
CA HIS A 194 -2.60 -13.45 0.58
C HIS A 194 -2.97 -14.43 1.69
N LYS A 195 -2.73 -15.72 1.47
CA LYS A 195 -2.98 -16.78 2.45
C LYS A 195 -2.16 -16.62 3.73
N ASN A 196 -0.87 -16.26 3.63
CA ASN A 196 -0.04 -16.01 4.79
C ASN A 196 -0.61 -14.86 5.64
N LEU A 197 -0.96 -13.74 4.99
CA LEU A 197 -1.50 -12.56 5.66
C LEU A 197 -2.87 -12.84 6.30
N LEU A 198 -3.76 -13.52 5.60
CA LEU A 198 -5.07 -13.92 6.15
C LEU A 198 -4.94 -14.89 7.32
N THR A 199 -4.01 -15.84 7.25
CA THR A 199 -3.74 -16.77 8.35
C THR A 199 -3.22 -16.03 9.58
N SER A 200 -2.28 -15.09 9.39
CA SER A 200 -1.76 -14.25 10.47
C SER A 200 -2.88 -13.40 11.10
N MET A 201 -3.68 -12.73 10.28
CA MET A 201 -4.83 -11.96 10.75
C MET A 201 -5.82 -12.82 11.56
N HIS A 202 -6.12 -14.02 11.08
CA HIS A 202 -7.02 -14.95 11.79
C HIS A 202 -6.45 -15.35 13.15
N ASN A 203 -5.16 -15.69 13.20
CA ASN A 203 -4.47 -16.07 14.44
C ASN A 203 -4.47 -14.91 15.44
N ILE A 204 -4.17 -13.68 15.00
CA ILE A 204 -4.21 -12.48 15.85
C ILE A 204 -5.63 -12.28 16.41
N LYS A 205 -6.65 -12.36 15.54
CA LYS A 205 -8.05 -12.25 15.96
C LYS A 205 -8.42 -13.25 17.06
N LEU A 206 -8.02 -14.52 16.91
CA LEU A 206 -8.29 -15.56 17.90
C LEU A 206 -7.49 -15.35 19.20
N THR A 207 -6.20 -15.07 19.09
CA THR A 207 -5.31 -14.91 20.25
C THR A 207 -5.75 -13.77 21.17
N TYR A 208 -6.18 -12.66 20.59
CA TYR A 208 -6.63 -11.48 21.33
C TYR A 208 -8.15 -11.44 21.53
N SER A 209 -8.89 -12.46 21.06
CA SER A 209 -10.36 -12.51 21.12
C SER A 209 -11.03 -11.28 20.55
N LEU A 210 -10.47 -10.74 19.44
CA LEU A 210 -10.94 -9.50 18.83
C LEU A 210 -12.36 -9.65 18.30
N SER A 211 -13.15 -8.63 18.54
CA SER A 211 -14.54 -8.48 18.14
C SER A 211 -14.74 -7.21 17.30
N PRO A 212 -15.90 -7.05 16.65
CA PRO A 212 -16.22 -5.84 15.89
C PRO A 212 -16.29 -4.53 16.71
N SER A 213 -16.32 -4.61 18.02
CA SER A 213 -16.33 -3.44 18.92
C SER A 213 -14.94 -2.96 19.29
N ASP A 214 -13.89 -3.74 18.95
CA ASP A 214 -12.53 -3.39 19.30
C ASP A 214 -11.93 -2.38 18.31
N LYS A 215 -11.18 -1.45 18.86
CA LYS A 215 -10.37 -0.50 18.10
C LYS A 215 -8.90 -0.72 18.41
N THR A 216 -8.06 -0.72 17.40
CA THR A 216 -6.60 -0.84 17.54
C THR A 216 -5.96 0.52 17.29
N PHE A 217 -5.08 0.92 18.20
CA PHE A 217 -4.23 2.09 17.99
C PHE A 217 -2.89 1.65 17.39
N LEU A 218 -2.68 2.01 16.12
CA LEU A 218 -1.48 1.65 15.38
C LEU A 218 -0.39 2.71 15.57
N VAL A 219 0.64 2.38 16.34
CA VAL A 219 1.81 3.24 16.60
C VAL A 219 3.05 2.78 15.82
N MET A 220 3.05 1.53 15.36
CA MET A 220 4.19 0.96 14.67
C MET A 220 4.17 1.32 13.18
N PRO A 221 5.36 1.44 12.53
CA PRO A 221 5.42 1.72 11.11
C PRO A 221 4.77 0.61 10.27
N LEU A 222 3.88 0.99 9.36
CA LEU A 222 3.18 0.05 8.46
C LEU A 222 4.11 -0.63 7.44
N PHE A 223 5.28 -0.05 7.18
CA PHE A 223 6.28 -0.66 6.30
C PHE A 223 7.11 -1.77 6.97
N HIS A 224 6.85 -2.08 8.25
CA HIS A 224 7.46 -3.18 9.00
C HIS A 224 6.43 -4.25 9.37
N VAL A 225 6.88 -5.53 9.43
CA VAL A 225 6.11 -6.62 10.07
C VAL A 225 6.48 -6.65 11.55
N HIS A 226 5.50 -6.57 12.40
CA HIS A 226 5.62 -6.73 13.84
C HIS A 226 4.79 -7.92 14.31
#